data_7aff7641586021f65456afcd7e41e9e7
#
_entry.id   7aff7641586021f65456afcd7e41e9e7
#
_cell.length_a   1.000
_cell.length_b   1.000
_cell.length_c   1.000
_cell.angle_alpha   90.00
_cell.angle_beta   90.00
_cell.angle_gamma   90.00
#
_symmetry.space_group_name_H-M   'P 1'
#
loop_
_entity.id
_entity.type
_entity.pdbx_description
1 polymer ?
#
loop_
_entity_poly.entity_id
_entity_poly.type
_entity_poly.pdbx_seq_one_letter_code
_entity_poly.pdbx_strand_id
1 'polypeptide(L)'
;MFRFLIAFSLMAGLAGAALAQTAATGHATPPDAFHVFGDKDLAGLASGKTALTLSTLVDHENHYVLVAGRTGPGEVEVHEHWIDYMAIQQGEAEFTFGGMAAGMRDTGPGEKRGGTITGGTVVTIKPGDFIVVPAGQPHLTMVKSGSNFRAIIIKVRA
;
A
#
# COMPACT_ATOMS: atom_id res chain seq x y z
N MET A 1 45.02 43.60 16.91
CA MET A 1 43.62 43.42 17.36
C MET A 1 42.85 42.76 16.22
N PHE A 2 42.92 41.42 16.10
CA PHE A 2 42.27 40.65 15.03
C PHE A 2 41.02 39.98 15.59
N ARG A 3 39.86 40.34 15.08
CA ARG A 3 38.58 39.69 15.40
C ARG A 3 38.35 38.55 14.43
N PHE A 4 38.39 37.30 14.91
CA PHE A 4 37.91 36.11 14.19
C PHE A 4 36.41 36.07 14.24
N LEU A 5 35.75 36.15 13.07
CA LEU A 5 34.35 35.81 12.89
C LEU A 5 34.27 34.29 12.64
N ILE A 6 33.66 33.59 13.58
CA ILE A 6 33.28 32.18 13.41
C ILE A 6 31.92 32.16 12.70
N ALA A 7 31.91 31.73 11.44
CA ALA A 7 30.69 31.46 10.71
C ALA A 7 30.11 30.10 11.15
N PHE A 8 28.98 30.12 11.85
CA PHE A 8 28.18 28.93 12.11
C PHE A 8 27.41 28.55 10.85
N SER A 9 27.85 27.48 10.19
CA SER A 9 27.10 26.85 9.10
C SER A 9 25.93 26.07 9.69
N LEU A 10 24.72 26.60 9.52
CA LEU A 10 23.47 25.92 9.90
C LEU A 10 23.17 24.87 8.82
N MET A 11 23.53 23.60 9.07
CA MET A 11 23.05 22.51 8.24
C MET A 11 21.54 22.33 8.50
N ALA A 12 20.73 22.80 7.55
CA ALA A 12 19.33 22.47 7.50
C ALA A 12 19.19 20.99 7.10
N GLY A 13 18.98 20.12 8.07
CA GLY A 13 18.57 18.74 7.82
C GLY A 13 17.21 18.73 7.13
N LEU A 14 17.19 18.30 5.87
CA LEU A 14 15.95 17.92 5.20
C LEU A 14 15.37 16.69 5.96
N ALA A 15 14.47 16.96 6.89
CA ALA A 15 13.58 15.94 7.40
C ALA A 15 12.67 15.52 6.25
N GLY A 16 13.00 14.38 5.64
CA GLY A 16 12.10 13.72 4.72
C GLY A 16 10.79 13.46 5.45
N ALA A 17 9.73 14.17 5.07
CA ALA A 17 8.39 13.88 5.52
C ALA A 17 8.05 12.46 5.04
N ALA A 18 8.17 11.48 5.93
CA ALA A 18 7.55 10.19 5.76
C ALA A 18 6.05 10.49 5.67
N LEU A 19 5.50 10.36 4.46
CA LEU A 19 4.06 10.33 4.28
C LEU A 19 3.56 9.10 5.04
N ALA A 20 3.20 9.29 6.30
CA ALA A 20 2.38 8.35 7.02
C ALA A 20 1.12 8.21 6.17
N GLN A 21 0.99 7.05 5.51
CA GLN A 21 -0.27 6.63 4.96
C GLN A 21 -1.18 6.46 6.18
N THR A 22 -1.96 7.49 6.50
CA THR A 22 -3.04 7.37 7.46
C THR A 22 -3.92 6.26 6.92
N ALA A 23 -3.88 5.10 7.60
CA ALA A 23 -4.99 4.19 7.53
C ALA A 23 -6.23 5.07 7.69
N ALA A 24 -7.18 4.97 6.77
CA ALA A 24 -8.42 5.71 6.87
C ALA A 24 -9.09 5.29 8.19
N THR A 25 -8.80 5.99 9.27
CA THR A 25 -9.41 5.83 10.59
C THR A 25 -10.70 6.64 10.66
N GLY A 26 -11.44 6.65 9.58
CA GLY A 26 -12.81 7.10 9.59
C GLY A 26 -13.63 5.88 9.23
N HIS A 27 -14.36 5.32 10.19
CA HIS A 27 -15.44 4.39 9.87
C HIS A 27 -16.41 5.14 8.95
N ALA A 28 -16.19 5.01 7.63
CA ALA A 28 -17.23 5.39 6.70
C ALA A 28 -18.45 4.56 7.10
N THR A 29 -19.54 5.21 7.45
CA THR A 29 -20.81 4.52 7.68
C THR A 29 -21.07 3.63 6.49
N PRO A 30 -21.37 2.33 6.68
CA PRO A 30 -21.67 1.44 5.56
C PRO A 30 -22.72 2.12 4.69
N PRO A 31 -22.59 2.07 3.36
CA PRO A 31 -23.60 2.66 2.51
C PRO A 31 -24.96 2.00 2.80
N ASP A 32 -25.93 2.78 3.25
CA ASP A 32 -27.29 2.32 3.52
C ASP A 32 -28.05 1.93 2.24
N ALA A 33 -27.41 2.05 1.08
CA ALA A 33 -28.00 1.84 -0.21
C ALA A 33 -27.13 0.91 -1.08
N PHE A 34 -27.78 0.28 -2.06
CA PHE A 34 -27.09 -0.48 -3.11
C PHE A 34 -26.21 0.45 -3.96
N HIS A 35 -24.93 0.06 -4.15
CA HIS A 35 -23.97 0.78 -4.95
C HIS A 35 -23.41 -0.08 -6.09
N VAL A 36 -23.17 0.55 -7.23
CA VAL A 36 -22.42 -0.01 -8.36
C VAL A 36 -21.25 0.91 -8.66
N PHE A 37 -20.04 0.39 -8.48
CA PHE A 37 -18.83 1.07 -8.93
C PHE A 37 -18.47 0.57 -10.33
N GLY A 38 -18.75 1.36 -11.34
CA GLY A 38 -18.39 1.04 -12.73
C GLY A 38 -16.88 1.15 -12.97
N ASP A 39 -16.40 0.63 -14.10
CA ASP A 39 -14.97 0.66 -14.43
C ASP A 39 -14.38 2.09 -14.43
N LYS A 40 -15.14 3.07 -14.94
CA LYS A 40 -14.71 4.48 -14.92
C LYS A 40 -14.59 5.06 -13.52
N ASP A 41 -15.48 4.69 -12.61
CA ASP A 41 -15.46 5.14 -11.22
C ASP A 41 -14.22 4.57 -10.53
N LEU A 42 -13.98 3.27 -10.67
CA LEU A 42 -12.80 2.60 -10.12
C LEU A 42 -11.50 3.15 -10.71
N ALA A 43 -11.46 3.44 -12.01
CA ALA A 43 -10.30 4.05 -12.65
C ALA A 43 -10.03 5.45 -12.10
N GLY A 44 -11.05 6.26 -11.92
CA GLY A 44 -10.94 7.59 -11.31
C GLY A 44 -10.43 7.54 -9.88
N LEU A 45 -10.99 6.65 -9.05
CA LEU A 45 -10.60 6.45 -7.65
C LEU A 45 -9.18 5.87 -7.49
N ALA A 46 -8.72 5.06 -8.46
CA ALA A 46 -7.37 4.50 -8.49
C ALA A 46 -6.32 5.47 -9.07
N SER A 47 -6.74 6.61 -9.60
CA SER A 47 -5.85 7.61 -10.20
C SER A 47 -5.31 8.56 -9.14
N GLY A 48 -3.99 8.77 -9.11
CA GLY A 48 -3.33 9.68 -8.18
C GLY A 48 -2.00 10.19 -8.71
N LYS A 49 -1.40 11.12 -7.96
CA LYS A 49 -0.09 11.74 -8.29
C LYS A 49 1.08 10.94 -7.70
N THR A 50 0.82 9.95 -6.87
CA THR A 50 1.82 9.13 -6.17
C THR A 50 1.90 7.73 -6.79
N ALA A 51 2.98 7.02 -6.51
CA ALA A 51 3.18 5.64 -7.01
C ALA A 51 2.11 4.65 -6.50
N LEU A 52 1.45 4.97 -5.38
CA LEU A 52 0.32 4.23 -4.82
C LEU A 52 -0.82 5.19 -4.48
N THR A 53 -2.01 4.88 -4.96
CA THR A 53 -3.27 5.53 -4.58
C THR A 53 -4.20 4.47 -4.00
N LEU A 54 -4.76 4.73 -2.82
CA LEU A 54 -5.76 3.88 -2.17
C LEU A 54 -7.03 4.70 -1.95
N SER A 55 -8.16 4.16 -2.38
CA SER A 55 -9.47 4.77 -2.11
C SER A 55 -10.40 3.75 -1.50
N THR A 56 -10.96 4.05 -0.34
CA THR A 56 -11.92 3.19 0.35
C THR A 56 -13.26 3.23 -0.37
N LEU A 57 -13.80 2.09 -0.73
CA LEU A 57 -15.12 1.91 -1.33
C LEU A 57 -16.18 1.60 -0.27
N VAL A 58 -15.82 0.74 0.68
CA VAL A 58 -16.68 0.27 1.77
C VAL A 58 -15.82 0.13 3.02
N ASP A 59 -16.36 0.50 4.18
CA ASP A 59 -15.68 0.33 5.47
C ASP A 59 -16.67 -0.16 6.52
N HIS A 60 -16.37 -1.31 7.10
CA HIS A 60 -17.11 -1.95 8.18
C HIS A 60 -16.15 -2.30 9.32
N GLU A 61 -16.69 -2.65 10.47
CA GLU A 61 -15.88 -2.96 11.65
C GLU A 61 -14.92 -4.15 11.44
N ASN A 62 -15.35 -5.17 10.69
CA ASN A 62 -14.61 -6.43 10.49
C ASN A 62 -14.02 -6.59 9.09
N HIS A 63 -14.31 -5.69 8.15
CA HIS A 63 -13.73 -5.70 6.81
C HIS A 63 -13.86 -4.34 6.14
N TYR A 64 -13.00 -4.08 5.19
CA TYR A 64 -13.11 -2.92 4.30
C TYR A 64 -12.65 -3.25 2.89
N VAL A 65 -13.15 -2.48 1.92
CA VAL A 65 -12.85 -2.66 0.51
C VAL A 65 -12.15 -1.43 -0.03
N LEU A 66 -11.05 -1.64 -0.70
CA LEU A 66 -10.26 -0.60 -1.35
C LEU A 66 -10.19 -0.82 -2.85
N VAL A 67 -10.09 0.26 -3.61
CA VAL A 67 -9.45 0.22 -4.92
C VAL A 67 -8.03 0.75 -4.77
N ALA A 68 -7.07 -0.02 -5.26
CA ALA A 68 -5.66 0.34 -5.28
C ALA A 68 -5.20 0.62 -6.71
N GLY A 69 -4.59 1.78 -6.93
CA GLY A 69 -3.89 2.13 -8.17
C GLY A 69 -2.38 2.23 -7.89
N ARG A 70 -1.56 1.61 -8.76
CA ARG A 70 -0.10 1.72 -8.67
C ARG A 70 0.49 2.12 -10.03
N THR A 71 1.45 3.04 -9.99
CA THR A 71 2.22 3.48 -11.16
C THR A 71 3.72 3.26 -10.97
N GLY A 72 4.12 2.56 -9.92
CA GLY A 72 5.50 2.26 -9.58
C GLY A 72 5.65 1.15 -8.54
N PRO A 73 6.91 0.85 -8.16
CA PRO A 73 7.24 -0.20 -7.22
C PRO A 73 6.57 0.01 -5.86
N GLY A 74 6.18 -1.10 -5.23
CA GLY A 74 5.72 -1.13 -3.85
C GLY A 74 6.86 -1.32 -2.85
N GLU A 75 6.48 -1.38 -1.57
CA GLU A 75 7.34 -1.81 -0.47
C GLU A 75 6.85 -3.17 0.04
N VAL A 76 7.70 -3.87 0.80
CA VAL A 76 7.25 -5.04 1.56
C VAL A 76 6.19 -4.60 2.57
N GLU A 77 5.12 -5.37 2.67
CA GLU A 77 3.99 -5.14 3.56
C GLU A 77 3.75 -6.37 4.43
N VAL A 78 3.40 -6.15 5.70
CA VAL A 78 2.87 -7.17 6.61
C VAL A 78 1.69 -6.57 7.36
N HIS A 79 0.55 -7.25 7.30
CA HIS A 79 -0.68 -6.90 8.00
C HIS A 79 -0.96 -7.99 9.04
N GLU A 80 -0.65 -7.75 10.31
CA GLU A 80 -0.73 -8.78 11.37
C GLU A 80 -2.17 -9.21 11.66
N HIS A 81 -3.15 -8.33 11.39
CA HIS A 81 -4.56 -8.51 11.78
C HIS A 81 -5.52 -8.55 10.59
N TRP A 82 -5.00 -8.55 9.36
CA TRP A 82 -5.83 -8.49 8.16
C TRP A 82 -5.43 -9.55 7.14
N ILE A 83 -6.43 -10.21 6.58
CA ILE A 83 -6.30 -11.07 5.40
C ILE A 83 -6.63 -10.20 4.19
N ASP A 84 -5.75 -10.20 3.18
CA ASP A 84 -5.99 -9.48 1.93
C ASP A 84 -6.52 -10.44 0.86
N TYR A 85 -7.67 -10.10 0.31
CA TYR A 85 -8.22 -10.71 -0.90
C TYR A 85 -8.09 -9.70 -2.03
N MET A 86 -7.31 -10.02 -3.07
CA MET A 86 -6.99 -9.08 -4.14
C MET A 86 -7.49 -9.59 -5.48
N ALA A 87 -8.40 -8.86 -6.12
CA ALA A 87 -8.85 -9.10 -7.49
C ALA A 87 -8.15 -8.14 -8.44
N ILE A 88 -7.32 -8.68 -9.35
CA ILE A 88 -6.54 -7.87 -10.28
C ILE A 88 -7.42 -7.42 -11.44
N GLN A 89 -7.51 -6.09 -11.63
CA GLN A 89 -8.41 -5.46 -12.61
C GLN A 89 -7.67 -4.97 -13.86
N GLN A 90 -6.43 -4.50 -13.69
CA GLN A 90 -5.66 -3.91 -14.80
C GLN A 90 -4.16 -4.02 -14.54
N GLY A 91 -3.39 -4.17 -15.63
CA GLY A 91 -1.93 -4.21 -15.62
C GLY A 91 -1.36 -5.51 -15.08
N GLU A 92 -0.04 -5.57 -15.03
CA GLU A 92 0.71 -6.72 -14.52
C GLU A 92 1.67 -6.27 -13.44
N ALA A 93 1.97 -7.14 -12.48
CA ALA A 93 2.96 -6.92 -11.45
C ALA A 93 3.69 -8.22 -11.11
N GLU A 94 4.92 -8.12 -10.63
CA GLU A 94 5.55 -9.20 -9.88
C GLU A 94 5.03 -9.15 -8.44
N PHE A 95 4.56 -10.28 -7.96
CA PHE A 95 4.05 -10.41 -6.60
C PHE A 95 4.92 -11.41 -5.83
N THR A 96 5.61 -10.90 -4.81
CA THR A 96 6.40 -11.73 -3.89
C THR A 96 5.59 -11.98 -2.63
N PHE A 97 5.56 -13.23 -2.15
CA PHE A 97 4.87 -13.59 -0.91
C PHE A 97 5.63 -14.65 -0.12
N GLY A 98 5.37 -14.67 1.20
CA GLY A 98 6.01 -15.59 2.13
C GLY A 98 7.48 -15.24 2.38
N GLY A 99 8.26 -16.22 2.86
CA GLY A 99 9.62 -16.02 3.29
C GLY A 99 9.74 -15.26 4.61
N MET A 100 10.90 -14.66 4.85
CA MET A 100 11.18 -13.86 6.04
C MET A 100 11.39 -12.40 5.64
N ALA A 101 10.64 -11.48 6.28
CA ALA A 101 10.84 -10.06 6.13
C ALA A 101 11.79 -9.54 7.21
N ALA A 102 12.72 -8.66 6.84
CA ALA A 102 13.67 -8.03 7.73
C ALA A 102 13.82 -6.52 7.42
N GLY A 103 14.16 -5.72 8.44
CA GLY A 103 14.38 -4.28 8.28
C GLY A 103 13.10 -3.48 8.06
N MET A 104 11.96 -4.02 8.47
CA MET A 104 10.66 -3.34 8.36
C MET A 104 10.52 -2.25 9.43
N ARG A 105 9.69 -1.27 9.15
CA ARG A 105 9.25 -0.24 10.11
C ARG A 105 7.77 -0.42 10.43
N ASP A 106 7.40 -0.15 11.68
CA ASP A 106 6.00 -0.06 12.07
C ASP A 106 5.37 1.20 11.45
N THR A 107 4.17 1.05 10.91
CA THR A 107 3.40 2.15 10.30
C THR A 107 2.03 2.33 10.95
N GLY A 108 1.66 1.46 11.87
CA GLY A 108 0.43 1.47 12.66
C GLY A 108 0.29 0.18 13.44
N PRO A 109 -0.75 0.01 14.24
CA PRO A 109 -1.01 -1.21 15.00
C PRO A 109 -1.15 -2.44 14.08
N GLY A 110 -0.17 -3.35 14.15
CA GLY A 110 -0.12 -4.54 13.30
C GLY A 110 0.22 -4.30 11.83
N GLU A 111 0.70 -3.08 11.49
CA GLU A 111 1.05 -2.70 10.12
C GLU A 111 2.55 -2.44 10.02
N LYS A 112 3.24 -3.17 9.15
CA LYS A 112 4.68 -3.00 8.91
C LYS A 112 4.97 -2.83 7.42
N ARG A 113 5.96 -1.99 7.11
CA ARG A 113 6.36 -1.69 5.73
C ARG A 113 7.86 -1.56 5.56
N GLY A 114 8.32 -1.73 4.30
CA GLY A 114 9.72 -1.60 3.92
C GLY A 114 10.55 -2.83 4.21
N GLY A 115 11.86 -2.68 4.18
CA GLY A 115 12.79 -3.80 4.35
C GLY A 115 12.86 -4.71 3.12
N THR A 116 13.17 -5.98 3.34
CA THR A 116 13.37 -6.98 2.29
C THR A 116 12.74 -8.33 2.66
N ILE A 117 12.34 -9.12 1.66
CA ILE A 117 11.91 -10.51 1.83
C ILE A 117 13.05 -11.43 1.37
N THR A 118 13.37 -12.44 2.17
CA THR A 118 14.31 -13.53 1.83
C THR A 118 13.57 -14.85 1.77
N GLY A 119 13.77 -15.63 0.71
CA GLY A 119 13.16 -16.96 0.55
C GLY A 119 11.67 -16.91 0.19
N GLY A 120 11.16 -15.76 -0.26
CA GLY A 120 9.79 -15.63 -0.76
C GLY A 120 9.61 -16.26 -2.15
N THR A 121 8.36 -16.54 -2.50
CA THR A 121 7.97 -16.99 -3.84
C THR A 121 7.57 -15.78 -4.68
N VAL A 122 8.01 -15.70 -5.93
CA VAL A 122 7.67 -14.63 -6.89
C VAL A 122 6.77 -15.21 -7.97
N VAL A 123 5.67 -14.53 -8.23
CA VAL A 123 4.74 -14.84 -9.33
C VAL A 123 4.38 -13.58 -10.09
N THR A 124 4.08 -13.71 -11.38
CA THR A 124 3.46 -12.63 -12.14
C THR A 124 1.96 -12.69 -11.95
N ILE A 125 1.36 -11.57 -11.60
CA ILE A 125 -0.09 -11.39 -11.44
C ILE A 125 -0.64 -10.46 -12.52
N LYS A 126 -1.84 -10.75 -13.02
CA LYS A 126 -2.47 -10.05 -14.16
C LYS A 126 -3.99 -10.01 -14.01
N PRO A 127 -4.70 -9.25 -14.86
CA PRO A 127 -6.16 -9.18 -14.81
C PRO A 127 -6.83 -10.55 -14.88
N GLY A 128 -7.79 -10.75 -13.98
CA GLY A 128 -8.49 -12.01 -13.76
C GLY A 128 -7.90 -12.90 -12.66
N ASP A 129 -6.68 -12.63 -12.21
CA ASP A 129 -6.12 -13.35 -11.06
C ASP A 129 -6.74 -12.87 -9.76
N PHE A 130 -6.89 -13.81 -8.83
CA PHE A 130 -7.37 -13.57 -7.48
C PHE A 130 -6.37 -14.12 -6.46
N ILE A 131 -5.96 -13.29 -5.53
CA ILE A 131 -4.89 -13.60 -4.57
C ILE A 131 -5.46 -13.55 -3.17
N VAL A 132 -4.99 -14.45 -2.31
CA VAL A 132 -5.28 -14.44 -0.88
C VAL A 132 -3.95 -14.36 -0.13
N VAL A 133 -3.77 -13.31 0.67
CA VAL A 133 -2.62 -13.14 1.56
C VAL A 133 -3.11 -13.31 3.00
N PRO A 134 -2.72 -14.38 3.69
CA PRO A 134 -3.05 -14.56 5.10
C PRO A 134 -2.48 -13.46 5.98
N ALA A 135 -3.13 -13.20 7.11
CA ALA A 135 -2.61 -12.27 8.11
C ALA A 135 -1.18 -12.67 8.55
N GLY A 136 -0.34 -11.67 8.76
CA GLY A 136 1.06 -11.85 9.14
C GLY A 136 2.00 -12.26 8.01
N GLN A 137 1.51 -12.56 6.80
CA GLN A 137 2.36 -12.97 5.69
C GLN A 137 3.04 -11.77 5.01
N PRO A 138 4.38 -11.75 4.92
CA PRO A 138 5.10 -10.76 4.12
C PRO A 138 4.73 -10.88 2.65
N HIS A 139 4.48 -9.74 2.02
CA HIS A 139 4.21 -9.67 0.59
C HIS A 139 4.68 -8.35 -0.01
N LEU A 140 4.84 -8.33 -1.34
CA LEU A 140 5.34 -7.18 -2.08
C LEU A 140 4.74 -7.18 -3.48
N THR A 141 4.12 -6.06 -3.85
CA THR A 141 3.64 -5.83 -5.22
C THR A 141 4.61 -4.91 -5.96
N MET A 142 5.31 -5.44 -6.95
CA MET A 142 6.26 -4.71 -7.78
C MET A 142 5.66 -4.38 -9.13
N VAL A 143 5.30 -3.13 -9.32
CA VAL A 143 4.80 -2.59 -10.59
C VAL A 143 5.92 -1.84 -11.29
N LYS A 144 6.09 -2.07 -12.58
CA LYS A 144 7.07 -1.32 -13.38
C LYS A 144 6.72 0.17 -13.36
N SER A 145 7.72 1.02 -13.15
CA SER A 145 7.53 2.48 -13.16
C SER A 145 6.87 2.96 -14.44
N GLY A 146 5.84 3.79 -14.32
CA GLY A 146 5.06 4.32 -15.43
C GLY A 146 3.99 3.38 -15.98
N SER A 147 3.87 2.15 -15.44
CA SER A 147 2.74 1.25 -15.75
C SER A 147 1.51 1.64 -14.95
N ASN A 148 0.35 1.21 -15.41
CA ASN A 148 -0.90 1.33 -14.67
C ASN A 148 -1.32 -0.05 -14.16
N PHE A 149 -1.38 -0.20 -12.86
CA PHE A 149 -1.87 -1.40 -12.20
C PHE A 149 -3.05 -1.03 -11.31
N ARG A 150 -4.12 -1.82 -11.35
CA ARG A 150 -5.29 -1.62 -10.49
C ARG A 150 -5.78 -2.95 -9.93
N ALA A 151 -6.07 -2.95 -8.64
CA ALA A 151 -6.68 -4.08 -7.94
C ALA A 151 -7.81 -3.60 -7.02
N ILE A 152 -8.82 -4.45 -6.84
CA ILE A 152 -9.75 -4.35 -5.71
C ILE A 152 -9.16 -5.19 -4.59
N ILE A 153 -9.08 -4.62 -3.41
CA ILE A 153 -8.55 -5.27 -2.21
C ILE A 153 -9.65 -5.31 -1.15
N ILE A 154 -10.00 -6.49 -0.70
CA ILE A 154 -10.90 -6.71 0.43
C ILE A 154 -10.02 -7.12 1.60
N LYS A 155 -10.00 -6.31 2.65
CA LYS A 155 -9.31 -6.62 3.90
C LYS A 155 -10.32 -7.13 4.91
N VAL A 156 -10.10 -8.34 5.40
CA VAL A 156 -10.95 -8.99 6.39
C VAL A 156 -10.14 -9.20 7.66
N ARG A 157 -10.70 -8.84 8.79
CA ARG A 157 -10.03 -9.02 10.09
C ARG A 157 -9.83 -10.51 10.37
N ALA A 158 -8.60 -10.90 10.73
CA ALA A 158 -8.21 -12.26 11.10
C ALA A 158 -8.54 -12.57 12.55
#